data_a1f40c706bb8a714a36285942fa4bd96
#
_entry.id   a1f40c706bb8a714a36285942fa4bd96
#
_cell.length_a   1.000
_cell.length_b   1.000
_cell.length_c   1.000
_cell.angle_alpha   90.00
_cell.angle_beta   90.00
_cell.angle_gamma   90.00
#
_symmetry.space_group_name_H-M   'P 1'
#
loop_
_entity.id
_entity.type
_entity.pdbx_description
1 polymer ?
#
loop_
_entity_poly.entity_id
_entity_poly.type
_entity_poly.pdbx_seq_one_letter_code
_entity_poly.pdbx_strand_id
1 'polypeptide(L)'
;MAGLITDPDHPVDADSLLIMTFTNAAAAKLRADITKRLAAEIRQHPQDVRLRRQQMRLQRASIGTVDAFCLHFVQQNFSALDVPPDFTIADDATLVRLQQETLSTVLEQAYTDPDFCAFADLYDRGRTDDTTGRAVQELYHFTQALPHPAQALQRFVEMWQSDAPPENTQWGQAVLRETSA
;
A
#
# COMPACT_ATOMS: atom_id res chain seq x y z
N MET A 1 -22.81 -8.07 -10.20
CA MET A 1 -21.62 -8.75 -10.79
C MET A 1 -21.98 -10.02 -11.56
N ALA A 2 -22.66 -11.02 -10.97
CA ALA A 2 -23.12 -12.16 -11.77
C ALA A 2 -23.95 -11.74 -13.00
N GLY A 3 -24.81 -10.71 -12.85
CA GLY A 3 -25.57 -10.14 -13.95
C GLY A 3 -24.72 -9.63 -15.12
N LEU A 4 -23.53 -9.06 -14.87
CA LEU A 4 -22.63 -8.62 -15.94
C LEU A 4 -22.07 -9.78 -16.77
N ILE A 5 -21.81 -10.91 -16.10
CA ILE A 5 -21.27 -12.12 -16.75
C ILE A 5 -22.38 -12.85 -17.53
N THR A 6 -23.62 -12.81 -17.02
CA THR A 6 -24.77 -13.50 -17.61
C THR A 6 -25.58 -12.64 -18.57
N ASP A 7 -25.25 -11.36 -18.70
CA ASP A 7 -25.94 -10.43 -19.63
C ASP A 7 -25.88 -10.95 -21.07
N PRO A 8 -27.02 -11.12 -21.74
CA PRO A 8 -27.02 -11.60 -23.10
C PRO A 8 -26.63 -10.51 -24.12
N ASP A 9 -26.87 -9.24 -23.80
CA ASP A 9 -26.68 -8.11 -24.75
C ASP A 9 -25.29 -7.51 -24.63
N HIS A 10 -24.77 -7.41 -23.39
CA HIS A 10 -23.45 -6.83 -23.08
C HIS A 10 -22.62 -7.74 -22.15
N PRO A 11 -22.23 -8.92 -22.63
CA PRO A 11 -21.53 -9.89 -21.80
C PRO A 11 -20.12 -9.42 -21.45
N VAL A 12 -19.80 -9.44 -20.16
CA VAL A 12 -18.43 -9.20 -19.67
C VAL A 12 -17.78 -10.56 -19.37
N ASP A 13 -16.57 -10.78 -19.85
CA ASP A 13 -15.84 -12.01 -19.57
C ASP A 13 -15.41 -12.05 -18.10
N ALA A 14 -15.62 -13.19 -17.43
CA ALA A 14 -15.35 -13.34 -16.00
C ALA A 14 -13.86 -13.11 -15.65
N ASP A 15 -12.95 -13.47 -16.53
CA ASP A 15 -11.50 -13.30 -16.37
C ASP A 15 -11.01 -11.87 -16.66
N SER A 16 -11.85 -11.00 -17.23
CA SER A 16 -11.56 -9.58 -17.38
C SER A 16 -11.95 -8.74 -16.16
N LEU A 17 -12.63 -9.36 -15.17
CA LEU A 17 -13.06 -8.67 -13.97
C LEU A 17 -11.97 -8.70 -12.90
N LEU A 18 -11.66 -7.53 -12.35
CA LEU A 18 -10.89 -7.37 -11.13
C LEU A 18 -11.85 -7.03 -9.98
N ILE A 19 -11.91 -7.88 -8.96
CA ILE A 19 -12.77 -7.72 -7.81
C ILE A 19 -11.93 -7.77 -6.54
N MET A 20 -11.87 -6.65 -5.84
CA MET A 20 -11.09 -6.52 -4.61
C MET A 20 -11.98 -6.40 -3.38
N THR A 21 -11.58 -7.05 -2.31
CA THR A 21 -12.23 -7.02 -0.98
C THR A 21 -11.18 -6.75 0.09
N PHE A 22 -11.63 -6.41 1.31
CA PHE A 22 -10.72 -6.21 2.44
C PHE A 22 -10.32 -7.52 3.15
N THR A 23 -11.11 -8.59 2.99
CA THR A 23 -10.85 -9.85 3.69
C THR A 23 -10.92 -11.05 2.76
N ASN A 24 -10.10 -12.06 3.04
CA ASN A 24 -10.11 -13.33 2.30
C ASN A 24 -11.48 -14.02 2.39
N ALA A 25 -12.15 -13.94 3.55
CA ALA A 25 -13.49 -14.50 3.75
C ALA A 25 -14.54 -13.85 2.82
N ALA A 26 -14.49 -12.53 2.66
CA ALA A 26 -15.38 -11.81 1.74
C ALA A 26 -15.11 -12.18 0.28
N ALA A 27 -13.83 -12.29 -0.12
CA ALA A 27 -13.43 -12.72 -1.46
C ALA A 27 -13.93 -14.14 -1.77
N ALA A 28 -13.71 -15.08 -0.82
CA ALA A 28 -14.16 -16.46 -0.96
C ALA A 28 -15.68 -16.56 -1.06
N LYS A 29 -16.43 -15.86 -0.20
CA LYS A 29 -17.89 -15.80 -0.26
C LYS A 29 -18.37 -15.25 -1.59
N LEU A 30 -17.78 -14.15 -2.07
CA LEU A 30 -18.18 -13.54 -3.34
C LEU A 30 -17.94 -14.48 -4.52
N ARG A 31 -16.79 -15.16 -4.55
CA ARG A 31 -16.49 -16.18 -5.56
C ARG A 31 -17.51 -17.32 -5.54
N ALA A 32 -17.87 -17.81 -4.34
CA ALA A 32 -18.87 -18.85 -4.17
C ALA A 32 -20.26 -18.40 -4.64
N ASP A 33 -20.68 -17.16 -4.31
CA ASP A 33 -21.96 -16.62 -4.72
C ASP A 33 -22.07 -16.44 -6.24
N ILE A 34 -21.01 -15.95 -6.90
CA ILE A 34 -20.94 -15.83 -8.35
C ILE A 34 -21.02 -17.23 -8.99
N THR A 35 -20.24 -18.19 -8.49
CA THR A 35 -20.25 -19.59 -8.97
C THR A 35 -21.64 -20.20 -8.86
N LYS A 36 -22.30 -20.03 -7.72
CA LYS A 36 -23.66 -20.55 -7.46
C LYS A 36 -24.68 -19.95 -8.44
N ARG A 37 -24.64 -18.65 -8.68
CA ARG A 37 -25.55 -17.98 -9.62
C ARG A 37 -25.29 -18.45 -11.05
N LEU A 38 -24.03 -18.50 -11.46
CA LEU A 38 -23.67 -18.95 -12.81
C LEU A 38 -24.11 -20.42 -13.04
N ALA A 39 -23.94 -21.28 -12.04
CA ALA A 39 -24.42 -22.66 -12.10
C ALA A 39 -25.97 -22.75 -12.18
N ALA A 40 -26.69 -21.81 -11.57
CA ALA A 40 -28.15 -21.73 -11.70
C ALA A 40 -28.57 -21.34 -13.12
N GLU A 41 -27.91 -20.33 -13.71
CA GLU A 41 -28.16 -19.92 -15.10
C GLU A 41 -27.84 -21.05 -16.09
N ILE A 42 -26.75 -21.76 -15.91
CA ILE A 42 -26.40 -22.94 -16.76
C ILE A 42 -27.47 -24.03 -16.68
N ARG A 43 -28.09 -24.24 -15.52
CA ARG A 43 -29.21 -25.20 -15.39
C ARG A 43 -30.47 -24.77 -16.13
N GLN A 44 -30.74 -23.46 -16.17
CA GLN A 44 -31.88 -22.91 -16.91
C GLN A 44 -31.65 -22.89 -18.42
N HIS A 45 -30.40 -22.67 -18.82
CA HIS A 45 -29.98 -22.56 -20.21
C HIS A 45 -28.87 -23.58 -20.57
N PRO A 46 -29.13 -24.91 -20.51
CA PRO A 46 -28.10 -25.92 -20.62
C PRO A 46 -27.39 -25.99 -21.97
N GLN A 47 -27.99 -25.43 -23.01
CA GLN A 47 -27.41 -25.34 -24.36
C GLN A 47 -26.53 -24.10 -24.58
N ASP A 48 -26.52 -23.17 -23.64
CA ASP A 48 -25.69 -21.96 -23.74
C ASP A 48 -24.21 -22.28 -23.46
N VAL A 49 -23.46 -22.43 -24.56
CA VAL A 49 -22.00 -22.71 -24.51
C VAL A 49 -21.24 -21.54 -23.89
N ARG A 50 -21.76 -20.30 -24.01
CA ARG A 50 -21.17 -19.10 -23.45
C ARG A 50 -21.13 -19.18 -21.93
N LEU A 51 -22.22 -19.55 -21.26
CA LEU A 51 -22.28 -19.66 -19.79
C LEU A 51 -21.28 -20.69 -19.25
N ARG A 52 -21.13 -21.83 -19.95
CA ARG A 52 -20.13 -22.83 -19.59
C ARG A 52 -18.69 -22.32 -19.72
N ARG A 53 -18.42 -21.53 -20.76
CA ARG A 53 -17.12 -20.88 -20.93
C ARG A 53 -16.85 -19.88 -19.81
N GLN A 54 -17.85 -19.09 -19.39
CA GLN A 54 -17.73 -18.17 -18.27
C GLN A 54 -17.42 -18.90 -16.94
N GLN A 55 -17.97 -20.08 -16.73
CA GLN A 55 -17.66 -20.89 -15.55
C GLN A 55 -16.17 -21.31 -15.50
N MET A 56 -15.58 -21.67 -16.64
CA MET A 56 -14.14 -21.95 -16.70
C MET A 56 -13.29 -20.69 -16.50
N ARG A 57 -13.71 -19.55 -17.09
CA ARG A 57 -13.02 -18.28 -16.96
C ARG A 57 -13.07 -17.72 -15.53
N LEU A 58 -14.15 -17.98 -14.79
CA LEU A 58 -14.28 -17.56 -13.40
C LEU A 58 -13.16 -18.10 -12.48
N GLN A 59 -12.57 -19.23 -12.81
CA GLN A 59 -11.41 -19.77 -12.08
C GLN A 59 -10.16 -18.89 -12.26
N ARG A 60 -10.06 -18.16 -13.37
CA ARG A 60 -8.96 -17.23 -13.66
C ARG A 60 -9.28 -15.79 -13.28
N ALA A 61 -10.51 -15.52 -12.86
CA ALA A 61 -10.93 -14.18 -12.46
C ALA A 61 -10.14 -13.71 -11.23
N SER A 62 -9.69 -12.46 -11.26
CA SER A 62 -8.97 -11.81 -10.16
C SER A 62 -9.95 -11.39 -9.06
N ILE A 63 -10.27 -12.34 -8.16
CA ILE A 63 -11.12 -12.08 -6.98
C ILE A 63 -10.29 -12.37 -5.73
N GLY A 64 -9.95 -11.33 -4.98
CA GLY A 64 -9.07 -11.45 -3.82
C GLY A 64 -9.06 -10.20 -2.94
N THR A 65 -8.10 -10.14 -2.01
CA THR A 65 -7.84 -8.92 -1.27
C THR A 65 -6.96 -7.96 -2.09
N VAL A 66 -6.91 -6.69 -1.67
CA VAL A 66 -6.00 -5.70 -2.28
C VAL A 66 -4.56 -6.19 -2.20
N ASP A 67 -4.15 -6.71 -1.03
CA ASP A 67 -2.78 -7.20 -0.82
C ASP A 67 -2.45 -8.40 -1.73
N ALA A 68 -3.40 -9.33 -1.89
CA ALA A 68 -3.22 -10.47 -2.80
C ALA A 68 -3.08 -10.02 -4.26
N PHE A 69 -3.82 -8.99 -4.66
CA PHE A 69 -3.68 -8.39 -5.99
C PHE A 69 -2.32 -7.72 -6.15
N CYS A 70 -1.90 -6.90 -5.19
CA CYS A 70 -0.60 -6.22 -5.22
C CYS A 70 0.56 -7.23 -5.29
N LEU A 71 0.52 -8.28 -4.45
CA LEU A 71 1.52 -9.34 -4.48
C LEU A 71 1.61 -10.01 -5.86
N HIS A 72 0.46 -10.40 -6.42
CA HIS A 72 0.42 -11.03 -7.74
C HIS A 72 0.92 -10.09 -8.84
N PHE A 73 0.56 -8.81 -8.76
CA PHE A 73 1.05 -7.79 -9.69
C PHE A 73 2.58 -7.63 -9.63
N VAL A 74 3.17 -7.58 -8.43
CA VAL A 74 4.62 -7.54 -8.25
C VAL A 74 5.28 -8.80 -8.78
N GLN A 75 4.71 -9.98 -8.48
CA GLN A 75 5.20 -11.27 -9.00
C GLN A 75 5.19 -11.35 -10.53
N GLN A 76 4.23 -10.74 -11.20
CA GLN A 76 4.18 -10.71 -12.67
C GLN A 76 5.15 -9.69 -13.27
N ASN A 77 5.55 -8.68 -12.52
CA ASN A 77 6.37 -7.57 -13.00
C ASN A 77 7.72 -7.46 -12.25
N PHE A 78 8.18 -8.53 -11.63
CA PHE A 78 9.38 -8.55 -10.79
C PHE A 78 10.63 -7.98 -11.49
N SER A 79 10.80 -8.27 -12.78
CA SER A 79 11.94 -7.80 -13.55
C SER A 79 11.98 -6.28 -13.78
N ALA A 80 10.79 -5.63 -13.78
CA ALA A 80 10.68 -4.17 -13.91
C ALA A 80 10.88 -3.44 -12.57
N LEU A 81 10.79 -4.18 -11.46
CA LEU A 81 10.87 -3.64 -10.10
C LEU A 81 12.21 -3.93 -9.41
N ASP A 82 13.15 -4.57 -10.11
CA ASP A 82 14.43 -5.04 -9.56
C ASP A 82 14.27 -5.90 -8.29
N VAL A 83 13.23 -6.75 -8.30
CA VAL A 83 12.93 -7.67 -7.20
C VAL A 83 13.25 -9.10 -7.66
N PRO A 84 13.89 -9.94 -6.82
CA PRO A 84 14.13 -11.35 -7.16
C PRO A 84 12.82 -12.09 -7.47
N PRO A 85 12.80 -13.04 -8.42
CA PRO A 85 11.56 -13.76 -8.76
C PRO A 85 11.02 -14.64 -7.62
N ASP A 86 11.88 -15.01 -6.69
CA ASP A 86 11.59 -15.86 -5.51
C ASP A 86 11.41 -15.04 -4.22
N PHE A 87 11.14 -13.74 -4.34
CA PHE A 87 10.92 -12.90 -3.16
C PHE A 87 9.76 -13.42 -2.31
N THR A 88 9.87 -13.21 -1.02
CA THR A 88 8.82 -13.54 -0.03
C THR A 88 8.46 -12.31 0.78
N ILE A 89 7.22 -12.25 1.25
CA ILE A 89 6.80 -11.22 2.20
C ILE A 89 7.37 -11.59 3.56
N ALA A 90 8.11 -10.66 4.17
CA ALA A 90 8.63 -10.84 5.52
C ALA A 90 7.47 -10.89 6.53
N ASP A 91 7.60 -11.72 7.55
CA ASP A 91 6.72 -11.68 8.71
C ASP A 91 7.05 -10.47 9.61
N ASP A 92 6.15 -10.13 10.53
CA ASP A 92 6.28 -8.96 11.39
C ASP A 92 7.56 -8.98 12.23
N ALA A 93 7.98 -10.15 12.72
CA ALA A 93 9.19 -10.29 13.52
C ALA A 93 10.45 -10.02 12.69
N THR A 94 10.51 -10.55 11.48
CA THR A 94 11.59 -10.29 10.53
C THR A 94 11.63 -8.81 10.13
N LEU A 95 10.47 -8.20 9.89
CA LEU A 95 10.38 -6.79 9.54
C LEU A 95 10.92 -5.90 10.66
N VAL A 96 10.49 -6.12 11.90
CA VAL A 96 10.97 -5.36 13.07
C VAL A 96 12.49 -5.49 13.23
N ARG A 97 13.02 -6.71 13.11
CA ARG A 97 14.48 -6.94 13.20
C ARG A 97 15.23 -6.18 12.11
N LEU A 98 14.80 -6.27 10.86
CA LEU A 98 15.44 -5.57 9.74
C LEU A 98 15.39 -4.05 9.90
N GLN A 99 14.27 -3.52 10.40
CA GLN A 99 14.13 -2.09 10.68
C GLN A 99 15.11 -1.63 11.78
N GLN A 100 15.25 -2.41 12.85
CA GLN A 100 16.19 -2.09 13.94
C GLN A 100 17.65 -2.16 13.47
N GLU A 101 18.03 -3.20 12.74
CA GLU A 101 19.38 -3.35 12.18
C GLU A 101 19.72 -2.19 11.23
N THR A 102 18.77 -1.83 10.36
CA THR A 102 18.94 -0.71 9.42
C THR A 102 19.04 0.61 10.15
N LEU A 103 18.17 0.85 11.15
CA LEU A 103 18.20 2.07 11.95
C LEU A 103 19.54 2.22 12.66
N SER A 104 20.04 1.16 13.30
CA SER A 104 21.35 1.18 13.96
C SER A 104 22.46 1.59 13.00
N THR A 105 22.51 0.97 11.82
CA THR A 105 23.49 1.28 10.80
C THR A 105 23.40 2.74 10.30
N VAL A 106 22.18 3.22 10.08
CA VAL A 106 21.95 4.61 9.63
C VAL A 106 22.36 5.61 10.72
N LEU A 107 22.03 5.35 11.97
CA LEU A 107 22.40 6.22 13.10
C LEU A 107 23.92 6.22 13.32
N GLU A 108 24.60 5.06 13.25
CA GLU A 108 26.07 4.99 13.34
C GLU A 108 26.73 5.87 12.28
N GLN A 109 26.20 5.87 11.06
CA GLN A 109 26.69 6.76 9.99
C GLN A 109 26.37 8.23 10.28
N ALA A 110 25.15 8.53 10.70
CA ALA A 110 24.72 9.89 10.99
C ALA A 110 25.53 10.54 12.14
N TYR A 111 25.87 9.78 13.17
CA TYR A 111 26.71 10.25 14.28
C TYR A 111 28.18 10.53 13.89
N THR A 112 28.58 10.26 12.65
CA THR A 112 29.87 10.76 12.13
C THR A 112 29.82 12.23 11.71
N ASP A 113 28.61 12.79 11.54
CA ASP A 113 28.36 14.19 11.20
C ASP A 113 28.24 15.05 12.48
N PRO A 114 29.09 16.06 12.67
CA PRO A 114 29.03 16.95 13.83
C PRO A 114 27.71 17.71 13.97
N ASP A 115 27.08 18.09 12.85
CA ASP A 115 25.79 18.79 12.86
C ASP A 115 24.66 17.89 13.35
N PHE A 116 24.68 16.61 12.93
CA PHE A 116 23.74 15.61 13.42
C PHE A 116 23.95 15.36 14.93
N CYS A 117 25.20 15.26 15.39
CA CYS A 117 25.50 15.10 16.82
C CYS A 117 24.94 16.25 17.64
N ALA A 118 25.14 17.49 17.17
CA ALA A 118 24.62 18.68 17.85
C ALA A 118 23.08 18.70 17.90
N PHE A 119 22.44 18.26 16.83
CA PHE A 119 20.98 18.09 16.79
C PHE A 119 20.51 17.01 17.78
N ALA A 120 21.12 15.84 17.76
CA ALA A 120 20.77 14.72 18.63
C ALA A 120 20.95 15.11 20.12
N ASP A 121 22.05 15.74 20.49
CA ASP A 121 22.30 16.24 21.84
C ASP A 121 21.22 17.25 22.29
N LEU A 122 20.74 18.08 21.39
CA LEU A 122 19.66 19.03 21.67
C LEU A 122 18.31 18.33 21.81
N TYR A 123 18.03 17.36 20.95
CA TYR A 123 16.75 16.66 20.86
C TYR A 123 16.56 15.65 22.00
N ASP A 124 17.65 14.93 22.40
CA ASP A 124 17.63 13.93 23.48
C ASP A 124 17.84 14.52 24.87
N ARG A 125 17.97 15.84 25.00
CA ARG A 125 18.23 16.51 26.30
C ARG A 125 17.25 16.09 27.39
N GLY A 126 17.81 15.42 28.40
CA GLY A 126 17.08 15.02 29.63
C GLY A 126 16.20 13.77 29.48
N ARG A 127 16.31 13.02 28.40
CA ARG A 127 15.62 11.77 28.18
C ARG A 127 16.61 10.61 28.23
N THR A 128 16.20 9.52 28.90
CA THR A 128 16.98 8.29 29.03
C THR A 128 16.76 7.33 27.87
N ASP A 129 15.78 7.60 27.04
CA ASP A 129 15.40 6.75 25.90
C ASP A 129 16.00 7.32 24.59
N ASP A 130 16.30 6.45 23.64
CA ASP A 130 16.68 6.81 22.27
C ASP A 130 15.52 7.54 21.56
N THR A 131 15.43 8.84 21.82
CA THR A 131 14.37 9.71 21.27
C THR A 131 14.61 10.00 19.79
N THR A 132 15.89 10.17 19.42
CA THR A 132 16.30 10.43 18.03
C THR A 132 15.98 9.23 17.15
N GLY A 133 16.33 8.01 17.57
CA GLY A 133 16.02 6.80 16.80
C GLY A 133 14.52 6.59 16.63
N ARG A 134 13.74 6.86 17.69
CA ARG A 134 12.27 6.78 17.62
C ARG A 134 11.69 7.80 16.65
N ALA A 135 12.17 9.04 16.67
CA ALA A 135 11.72 10.08 15.75
C ALA A 135 12.03 9.71 14.28
N VAL A 136 13.18 9.12 14.01
CA VAL A 136 13.55 8.62 12.68
C VAL A 136 12.59 7.52 12.23
N GLN A 137 12.25 6.57 13.10
CA GLN A 137 11.29 5.51 12.78
C GLN A 137 9.88 6.06 12.52
N GLU A 138 9.40 6.96 13.36
CA GLU A 138 8.07 7.59 13.18
C GLU A 138 8.00 8.36 11.86
N LEU A 139 9.05 9.12 11.53
CA LEU A 139 9.15 9.83 10.26
C LEU A 139 9.20 8.86 9.07
N TYR A 140 9.95 7.78 9.18
CA TYR A 140 9.98 6.72 8.18
C TYR A 140 8.58 6.14 7.93
N HIS A 141 7.88 5.72 8.99
CA HIS A 141 6.52 5.18 8.86
C HIS A 141 5.54 6.17 8.24
N PHE A 142 5.61 7.44 8.65
CA PHE A 142 4.78 8.49 8.06
C PHE A 142 5.05 8.64 6.56
N THR A 143 6.32 8.66 6.16
CA THR A 143 6.69 8.88 4.76
C THR A 143 6.37 7.69 3.85
N GLN A 144 6.33 6.46 4.39
CA GLN A 144 5.93 5.27 3.62
C GLN A 144 4.47 5.33 3.11
N ALA A 145 3.62 6.14 3.72
CA ALA A 145 2.26 6.38 3.25
C ALA A 145 2.19 7.34 2.03
N LEU A 146 3.30 7.96 1.66
CA LEU A 146 3.38 8.95 0.59
C LEU A 146 3.87 8.32 -0.72
N PRO A 147 3.34 8.74 -1.89
CA PRO A 147 3.75 8.18 -3.19
C PRO A 147 5.23 8.39 -3.52
N HIS A 148 5.84 9.46 -3.00
CA HIS A 148 7.24 9.83 -3.24
C HIS A 148 7.89 10.30 -1.94
N PRO A 149 8.29 9.39 -1.03
CA PRO A 149 8.80 9.71 0.30
C PRO A 149 9.98 10.70 0.30
N ALA A 150 10.99 10.46 -0.52
CA ALA A 150 12.18 11.30 -0.59
C ALA A 150 11.85 12.74 -1.03
N GLN A 151 10.96 12.90 -2.03
CA GLN A 151 10.53 14.23 -2.48
C GLN A 151 9.68 14.95 -1.42
N ALA A 152 8.88 14.20 -0.65
CA ALA A 152 8.10 14.78 0.44
C ALA A 152 9.00 15.32 1.54
N LEU A 153 10.01 14.54 1.95
CA LEU A 153 11.02 15.00 2.92
C LEU A 153 11.76 16.25 2.43
N GLN A 154 12.20 16.25 1.17
CA GLN A 154 12.86 17.41 0.57
C GLN A 154 11.96 18.66 0.64
N ARG A 155 10.69 18.55 0.29
CA ARG A 155 9.73 19.66 0.38
C ARG A 155 9.52 20.14 1.82
N PHE A 156 9.51 19.23 2.80
CA PHE A 156 9.42 19.63 4.20
C PHE A 156 10.63 20.45 4.62
N VAL A 157 11.84 20.03 4.25
CA VAL A 157 13.07 20.80 4.53
C VAL A 157 13.03 22.18 3.87
N GLU A 158 12.71 22.24 2.58
CA GLU A 158 12.60 23.50 1.84
C GLU A 158 11.57 24.44 2.45
N MET A 159 10.45 23.93 2.93
CA MET A 159 9.40 24.69 3.57
C MET A 159 9.87 25.34 4.90
N TRP A 160 10.70 24.62 5.68
CA TRP A 160 11.27 25.15 6.93
C TRP A 160 12.45 26.09 6.70
N GLN A 161 13.17 25.95 5.61
CA GLN A 161 14.29 26.83 5.21
C GLN A 161 13.80 28.10 4.48
N SER A 162 12.49 28.20 4.20
CA SER A 162 11.93 29.35 3.52
C SER A 162 11.94 30.60 4.40
N ASP A 163 12.47 31.71 3.88
CA ASP A 163 12.41 33.04 4.52
C ASP A 163 11.00 33.69 4.39
N ALA A 164 10.03 32.98 3.82
CA ALA A 164 8.67 33.49 3.68
C ALA A 164 8.01 33.66 5.05
N PRO A 165 7.25 34.77 5.27
CA PRO A 165 6.45 34.94 6.49
C PRO A 165 5.55 33.71 6.72
N PRO A 166 5.37 33.28 7.98
CA PRO A 166 4.60 32.03 8.30
C PRO A 166 3.22 31.96 7.61
N GLU A 167 2.52 33.11 7.53
CA GLU A 167 1.21 33.19 6.85
C GLU A 167 1.25 32.93 5.35
N ASN A 168 2.41 33.01 4.72
CA ASN A 168 2.62 32.73 3.31
C ASN A 168 3.14 31.29 3.07
N THR A 169 3.40 30.54 4.12
CA THR A 169 3.80 29.14 4.03
C THR A 169 2.57 28.23 3.97
N GLN A 170 2.73 27.04 3.42
CA GLN A 170 1.65 26.05 3.32
C GLN A 170 1.11 25.65 4.70
N TRP A 171 1.99 25.46 5.68
CA TRP A 171 1.61 25.10 7.05
C TRP A 171 0.94 26.28 7.79
N GLY A 172 1.43 27.51 7.63
CA GLY A 172 0.81 28.69 8.22
C GLY A 172 -0.59 28.95 7.67
N GLN A 173 -0.79 28.77 6.37
CA GLN A 173 -2.12 28.85 5.76
C GLN A 173 -3.07 27.73 6.25
N ALA A 174 -2.56 26.52 6.50
CA ALA A 174 -3.36 25.44 7.08
C ALA A 174 -3.84 25.82 8.49
N VAL A 175 -2.94 26.31 9.35
CA VAL A 175 -3.30 26.80 10.71
C VAL A 175 -4.31 27.93 10.65
N LEU A 176 -4.12 28.90 9.77
CA LEU A 176 -5.06 30.03 9.63
C LEU A 176 -6.45 29.58 9.18
N ARG A 177 -6.56 28.57 8.33
CA ARG A 177 -7.87 28.02 7.93
C ARG A 177 -8.59 27.32 9.09
N GLU A 178 -7.87 26.58 9.93
CA GLU A 178 -8.46 25.89 11.09
C GLU A 178 -8.88 26.88 12.19
N THR A 179 -8.16 27.98 12.36
CA THR A 179 -8.48 29.00 13.37
C THR A 179 -9.56 30.00 12.92
N SER A 180 -9.90 30.03 11.63
CA SER A 180 -10.91 30.92 11.05
C SER A 180 -12.28 30.23 10.87
N ALA A 181 -12.42 28.95 11.23
CA ALA A 181 -13.64 28.14 11.17
C ALA A 181 -14.27 28.01 12.56
#